data_33fe1a2c7a0059bfec56679b009ab70f
#
_entry.id   33fe1a2c7a0059bfec56679b009ab70f
#
_cell.length_a   1.000
_cell.length_b   1.000
_cell.length_c   1.000
_cell.angle_alpha   90.00
_cell.angle_beta   90.00
_cell.angle_gamma   90.00
#
_symmetry.space_group_name_H-M   'P 1'
#
loop_
_entity.id
_entity.type
_entity.pdbx_description
1 polymer ?
#
loop_
_entity_poly.entity_id
_entity_poly.type
_entity_poly.pdbx_seq_one_letter_code
_entity_poly.pdbx_strand_id
1 'polypeptide(L)'
;FLYDNGYIDKNNSVFGADNPITLGEVAIIMCRVLGYDVYAIENGGNISSYYSVAVSNDIIPNLRKTIDDTLSFMDILEIFDSASKAYMVVDDLDKSSIYSISDITPLYYYHRILTLDDIVYVCGTRTLDGSGGLSADEVRIGSYSFSTDIKDVYRYLGYRVNAFYVEDDETLKFIEPNQKNNVLSLEQDLISDFDGSVLKYYKNETTNSEKKETLPKTINRLYNYNYVAEYDTEDIKNADEVILIDSNNDGMYDTVNVIREAIYCINQLTPYENTLYDYYNQPSIKLNDLET
;
A
#
# COMPACT_ATOMS: atom_id res chain seq x y z
N PHE A 1 -12.73 26.58 16.99
CA PHE A 1 -13.01 25.95 15.67
C PHE A 1 -14.05 24.84 15.80
N LEU A 2 -13.79 23.72 16.51
CA LEU A 2 -14.71 22.57 16.63
C LEU A 2 -16.06 22.97 17.24
N TYR A 3 -16.05 23.84 18.25
CA TYR A 3 -17.22 24.39 18.90
C TYR A 3 -18.01 25.35 17.98
N ASP A 4 -17.31 26.23 17.26
CA ASP A 4 -17.94 27.24 16.38
C ASP A 4 -18.62 26.61 15.17
N ASN A 5 -18.06 25.48 14.67
CA ASN A 5 -18.60 24.72 13.54
C ASN A 5 -19.62 23.64 13.95
N GLY A 6 -19.96 23.54 15.26
CA GLY A 6 -20.97 22.61 15.72
C GLY A 6 -20.54 21.13 15.79
N TYR A 7 -19.25 20.84 15.61
CA TYR A 7 -18.73 19.47 15.71
C TYR A 7 -18.77 18.92 17.14
N ILE A 8 -18.74 19.82 18.14
CA ILE A 8 -18.87 19.54 19.58
C ILE A 8 -20.08 20.28 20.13
N ASP A 9 -20.82 19.63 21.05
CA ASP A 9 -22.03 20.23 21.65
C ASP A 9 -21.72 21.45 22.52
N LYS A 10 -22.46 22.53 22.27
CA LYS A 10 -22.34 23.82 22.97
C LYS A 10 -22.80 23.79 24.43
N ASN A 11 -23.46 22.73 24.85
CA ASN A 11 -24.07 22.61 26.18
C ASN A 11 -23.11 22.13 27.28
N ASN A 12 -21.93 21.66 26.92
CA ASN A 12 -20.89 21.29 27.89
C ASN A 12 -20.04 22.52 28.23
N SER A 13 -20.21 23.05 29.43
CA SER A 13 -19.45 24.19 29.93
C SER A 13 -17.98 23.90 30.23
N VAL A 14 -17.58 22.64 30.17
CA VAL A 14 -16.19 22.19 30.40
C VAL A 14 -15.75 21.28 29.27
N PHE A 15 -14.76 21.72 28.51
CA PHE A 15 -14.07 20.87 27.59
C PHE A 15 -13.08 20.00 28.36
N GLY A 16 -13.40 18.72 28.51
CA GLY A 16 -12.57 17.75 29.23
C GLY A 16 -11.36 17.26 28.37
N ALA A 17 -10.45 18.17 28.04
CA ALA A 17 -9.30 17.87 27.19
C ALA A 17 -8.42 16.70 27.70
N ASP A 18 -8.45 16.48 29.02
CA ASP A 18 -7.68 15.41 29.67
C ASP A 18 -8.49 14.11 29.83
N ASN A 19 -9.76 14.09 29.44
CA ASN A 19 -10.59 12.90 29.52
C ASN A 19 -10.35 11.98 28.30
N PRO A 20 -10.29 10.65 28.54
CA PRO A 20 -10.30 9.70 27.43
C PRO A 20 -11.57 9.85 26.59
N ILE A 21 -11.43 9.81 25.26
CA ILE A 21 -12.56 9.85 24.34
C ILE A 21 -13.10 8.44 24.09
N THR A 22 -14.42 8.30 24.01
CA THR A 22 -15.09 7.03 23.72
C THR A 22 -15.36 6.85 22.22
N LEU A 23 -15.58 5.60 21.77
CA LEU A 23 -15.93 5.28 20.39
C LEU A 23 -17.22 6.01 19.95
N GLY A 24 -18.22 6.09 20.85
CA GLY A 24 -19.46 6.80 20.57
C GLY A 24 -19.27 8.31 20.38
N GLU A 25 -18.41 8.95 21.16
CA GLU A 25 -18.11 10.38 21.02
C GLU A 25 -17.38 10.66 19.71
N VAL A 26 -16.43 9.82 19.31
CA VAL A 26 -15.75 9.95 18.01
C VAL A 26 -16.73 9.73 16.87
N ALA A 27 -17.67 8.78 16.98
CA ALA A 27 -18.69 8.56 15.95
C ALA A 27 -19.55 9.83 15.72
N ILE A 28 -19.94 10.53 16.79
CA ILE A 28 -20.67 11.80 16.67
C ILE A 28 -19.83 12.84 15.94
N ILE A 29 -18.57 13.02 16.34
CA ILE A 29 -17.66 14.01 15.73
C ILE A 29 -17.46 13.72 14.25
N MET A 30 -17.13 12.48 13.91
CA MET A 30 -16.86 12.09 12.52
C MET A 30 -18.09 12.20 11.62
N CYS A 31 -19.27 11.77 12.10
CA CYS A 31 -20.52 11.99 11.36
C CYS A 31 -20.79 13.47 11.09
N ARG A 32 -20.56 14.34 12.06
CA ARG A 32 -20.74 15.78 11.89
C ARG A 32 -19.74 16.40 10.92
N VAL A 33 -18.47 15.99 11.00
CA VAL A 33 -17.41 16.46 10.11
C VAL A 33 -17.68 16.06 8.66
N LEU A 34 -18.21 14.85 8.43
CA LEU A 34 -18.48 14.31 7.11
C LEU A 34 -19.90 14.62 6.59
N GLY A 35 -20.71 15.38 7.37
CA GLY A 35 -22.06 15.79 6.98
C GLY A 35 -23.19 14.76 7.27
N TYR A 36 -22.87 13.64 7.93
CA TYR A 36 -23.85 12.58 8.24
C TYR A 36 -24.75 12.87 9.45
N ASP A 37 -24.64 14.06 10.07
CA ASP A 37 -25.47 14.47 11.23
C ASP A 37 -26.96 14.33 10.93
N VAL A 38 -27.38 14.72 9.73
CA VAL A 38 -28.77 14.63 9.28
C VAL A 38 -29.32 13.20 9.32
N TYR A 39 -28.55 12.24 8.82
CA TYR A 39 -28.95 10.84 8.82
C TYR A 39 -28.97 10.23 10.23
N ALA A 40 -28.02 10.62 11.07
CA ALA A 40 -27.99 10.17 12.46
C ALA A 40 -29.20 10.72 13.27
N ILE A 41 -29.58 11.98 13.04
CA ILE A 41 -30.76 12.62 13.68
C ILE A 41 -32.05 11.92 13.21
N GLU A 42 -32.22 11.65 11.92
CA GLU A 42 -33.37 10.92 11.38
C GLU A 42 -33.53 9.51 11.98
N ASN A 43 -32.40 8.86 12.33
CA ASN A 43 -32.36 7.56 12.99
C ASN A 43 -32.47 7.64 14.53
N GLY A 44 -32.85 8.79 15.10
CA GLY A 44 -33.12 8.96 16.52
C GLY A 44 -32.17 9.88 17.28
N GLY A 45 -31.06 10.33 16.67
CA GLY A 45 -30.16 11.37 17.18
C GLY A 45 -29.38 11.02 18.46
N ASN A 46 -29.32 9.73 18.83
CA ASN A 46 -28.56 9.27 19.99
C ASN A 46 -27.21 8.67 19.59
N ILE A 47 -26.32 8.41 20.54
CA ILE A 47 -24.97 7.88 20.30
C ILE A 47 -25.01 6.61 19.44
N SER A 48 -25.93 5.69 19.69
CA SER A 48 -26.08 4.45 18.93
C SER A 48 -26.47 4.71 17.48
N SER A 49 -27.28 5.73 17.20
CA SER A 49 -27.66 6.15 15.85
C SER A 49 -26.45 6.69 15.08
N TYR A 50 -25.64 7.54 15.70
CA TYR A 50 -24.39 8.05 15.11
C TYR A 50 -23.42 6.92 14.83
N TYR A 51 -23.21 6.01 15.77
CA TYR A 51 -22.34 4.86 15.58
C TYR A 51 -22.82 3.95 14.45
N SER A 52 -24.12 3.66 14.39
CA SER A 52 -24.71 2.84 13.32
C SER A 52 -24.49 3.48 11.94
N VAL A 53 -24.72 4.79 11.82
CA VAL A 53 -24.50 5.54 10.57
C VAL A 53 -23.02 5.54 10.19
N ALA A 54 -22.13 5.77 11.17
CA ALA A 54 -20.69 5.80 10.92
C ALA A 54 -20.14 4.46 10.42
N VAL A 55 -20.58 3.34 11.00
CA VAL A 55 -20.18 2.00 10.57
C VAL A 55 -20.78 1.63 9.20
N SER A 56 -22.06 1.97 8.98
CA SER A 56 -22.75 1.64 7.72
C SER A 56 -22.18 2.39 6.50
N ASN A 57 -21.43 3.46 6.72
CA ASN A 57 -20.82 4.29 5.66
C ASN A 57 -19.28 4.26 5.69
N ASP A 58 -18.70 3.23 6.31
CA ASP A 58 -17.25 3.01 6.38
C ASP A 58 -16.46 4.18 7.00
N ILE A 59 -17.11 5.02 7.80
CA ILE A 59 -16.45 6.12 8.52
C ILE A 59 -15.65 5.57 9.70
N ILE A 60 -16.21 4.56 10.39
CA ILE A 60 -15.55 3.85 11.50
C ILE A 60 -15.36 2.39 11.10
N PRO A 61 -14.12 1.88 11.15
CA PRO A 61 -13.85 0.47 10.90
C PRO A 61 -14.34 -0.42 12.04
N ASN A 62 -14.40 -1.73 11.84
CA ASN A 62 -14.80 -2.68 12.88
C ASN A 62 -13.69 -2.89 13.91
N LEU A 63 -13.64 -2.06 14.93
CA LEU A 63 -12.65 -2.07 16.01
C LEU A 63 -12.89 -3.15 17.08
N ARG A 64 -13.95 -3.95 17.00
CA ARG A 64 -14.36 -4.91 18.06
C ARG A 64 -14.51 -4.27 19.43
N LYS A 65 -14.99 -3.02 19.46
CA LYS A 65 -15.26 -2.20 20.66
C LYS A 65 -16.74 -1.81 20.72
N THR A 66 -17.19 -1.48 21.92
CA THR A 66 -18.53 -0.91 22.18
C THR A 66 -18.46 0.62 22.17
N ILE A 67 -19.60 1.27 22.03
CA ILE A 67 -19.70 2.75 22.01
C ILE A 67 -19.18 3.42 23.28
N ASP A 68 -19.16 2.71 24.42
CA ASP A 68 -18.71 3.22 25.73
C ASP A 68 -17.21 2.96 25.97
N ASP A 69 -16.55 2.17 25.12
CA ASP A 69 -15.12 1.87 25.25
C ASP A 69 -14.26 3.08 24.86
N THR A 70 -13.25 3.33 25.68
CA THR A 70 -12.24 4.36 25.38
C THR A 70 -11.31 3.92 24.26
N LEU A 71 -10.87 4.88 23.45
CA LEU A 71 -10.01 4.65 22.32
C LEU A 71 -8.52 4.83 22.68
N SER A 72 -7.71 3.93 22.15
CA SER A 72 -6.25 4.11 22.10
C SER A 72 -5.87 5.05 20.95
N PHE A 73 -4.62 5.49 20.92
CA PHE A 73 -4.08 6.26 19.80
C PHE A 73 -4.16 5.50 18.46
N MET A 74 -3.92 4.19 18.48
CA MET A 74 -4.02 3.36 17.27
C MET A 74 -5.45 3.25 16.76
N ASP A 75 -6.43 3.06 17.65
CA ASP A 75 -7.85 3.06 17.26
C ASP A 75 -8.24 4.37 16.56
N ILE A 76 -7.74 5.51 17.07
CA ILE A 76 -7.99 6.82 16.47
C ILE A 76 -7.35 6.92 15.08
N LEU A 77 -6.14 6.43 14.89
CA LEU A 77 -5.49 6.42 13.58
C LEU A 77 -6.25 5.55 12.57
N GLU A 78 -6.72 4.38 12.98
CA GLU A 78 -7.55 3.50 12.12
C GLU A 78 -8.87 4.19 11.74
N ILE A 79 -9.50 4.92 12.66
CA ILE A 79 -10.72 5.70 12.37
C ILE A 79 -10.41 6.83 11.39
N PHE A 80 -9.33 7.57 11.57
CA PHE A 80 -8.95 8.64 10.66
C PHE A 80 -8.64 8.13 9.26
N ASP A 81 -7.93 7.00 9.15
CA ASP A 81 -7.67 6.34 7.87
C ASP A 81 -8.97 5.97 7.15
N SER A 82 -9.90 5.31 7.85
CA SER A 82 -11.21 4.95 7.30
C SER A 82 -12.03 6.19 6.91
N ALA A 83 -12.19 7.15 7.83
CA ALA A 83 -12.95 8.36 7.60
C ALA A 83 -12.41 9.22 6.45
N SER A 84 -11.09 9.24 6.23
CA SER A 84 -10.46 9.99 5.15
C SER A 84 -10.84 9.49 3.76
N LYS A 85 -11.21 8.21 3.66
CA LYS A 85 -11.60 7.48 2.45
C LYS A 85 -13.13 7.36 2.30
N ALA A 86 -13.90 7.64 3.35
CA ALA A 86 -15.36 7.60 3.31
C ALA A 86 -15.91 8.75 2.47
N TYR A 87 -17.06 8.53 1.82
CA TYR A 87 -17.73 9.59 1.07
C TYR A 87 -18.34 10.64 2.03
N MET A 88 -18.39 11.89 1.60
CA MET A 88 -18.99 12.98 2.35
C MET A 88 -20.46 13.17 1.95
N VAL A 89 -21.26 13.65 2.88
CA VAL A 89 -22.61 14.16 2.60
C VAL A 89 -22.50 15.64 2.21
N VAL A 90 -23.11 16.00 1.10
CA VAL A 90 -23.13 17.38 0.58
C VAL A 90 -24.57 17.85 0.44
N ASP A 91 -24.76 19.17 0.53
CA ASP A 91 -26.02 19.81 0.21
C ASP A 91 -26.26 19.72 -1.30
N ASP A 92 -27.37 19.11 -1.70
CA ASP A 92 -27.78 19.04 -3.10
C ASP A 92 -28.90 20.08 -3.34
N LEU A 93 -28.50 21.29 -3.64
CA LEU A 93 -29.42 22.43 -3.83
C LEU A 93 -30.37 22.27 -5.05
N ASP A 94 -30.07 21.29 -5.95
CA ASP A 94 -30.80 21.09 -7.19
C ASP A 94 -31.84 19.95 -7.10
N LYS A 95 -31.87 19.20 -6.00
CA LYS A 95 -32.75 18.04 -5.82
C LYS A 95 -33.77 18.22 -4.68
N SER A 96 -34.83 17.44 -4.75
CA SER A 96 -35.90 17.41 -3.75
C SER A 96 -35.50 16.83 -2.38
N SER A 97 -34.37 16.14 -2.29
CA SER A 97 -33.69 15.78 -1.06
C SER A 97 -32.50 16.72 -0.86
N ILE A 98 -32.52 17.46 0.20
CA ILE A 98 -31.56 18.52 0.51
C ILE A 98 -30.13 17.99 0.73
N TYR A 99 -29.98 16.73 1.06
CA TYR A 99 -28.70 16.08 1.38
C TYR A 99 -28.53 14.79 0.59
N SER A 100 -27.35 14.56 0.06
CA SER A 100 -27.00 13.31 -0.61
C SER A 100 -25.56 12.89 -0.27
N ILE A 101 -25.33 11.57 -0.22
CA ILE A 101 -23.96 11.03 -0.17
C ILE A 101 -23.33 11.28 -1.54
N SER A 102 -22.22 12.00 -1.55
CA SER A 102 -21.44 12.30 -2.77
C SER A 102 -20.47 11.17 -3.08
N ASP A 103 -19.76 11.30 -4.18
CA ASP A 103 -18.56 10.52 -4.51
C ASP A 103 -17.26 11.21 -4.09
N ILE A 104 -17.37 12.26 -3.25
CA ILE A 104 -16.27 13.09 -2.78
C ILE A 104 -15.81 12.59 -1.40
N THR A 105 -14.51 12.29 -1.26
CA THR A 105 -13.87 11.95 0.01
C THR A 105 -13.23 13.18 0.65
N PRO A 106 -12.95 13.19 1.98
CA PRO A 106 -12.18 14.27 2.61
C PRO A 106 -10.80 14.48 1.98
N LEU A 107 -10.10 13.40 1.60
CA LEU A 107 -8.82 13.50 0.89
C LEU A 107 -8.94 14.30 -0.40
N TYR A 108 -9.96 14.04 -1.19
CA TYR A 108 -10.22 14.81 -2.41
C TYR A 108 -10.68 16.24 -2.12
N TYR A 109 -11.65 16.41 -1.22
CA TYR A 109 -12.23 17.71 -0.93
C TYR A 109 -11.21 18.73 -0.42
N TYR A 110 -10.34 18.31 0.53
CA TYR A 110 -9.38 19.22 1.16
C TYR A 110 -8.02 19.26 0.47
N HIS A 111 -7.62 18.18 -0.21
CA HIS A 111 -6.24 18.01 -0.69
C HIS A 111 -6.14 17.64 -2.17
N ARG A 112 -7.26 17.47 -2.88
CA ARG A 112 -7.31 16.99 -4.27
C ARG A 112 -6.61 15.64 -4.47
N ILE A 113 -6.57 14.82 -3.42
CA ILE A 113 -5.98 13.49 -3.45
C ILE A 113 -7.02 12.47 -3.87
N LEU A 114 -6.74 11.79 -4.97
CA LEU A 114 -7.47 10.63 -5.47
C LEU A 114 -6.76 9.33 -5.09
N THR A 115 -7.51 8.24 -5.12
CA THR A 115 -7.01 6.88 -4.86
C THR A 115 -7.14 6.03 -6.11
N LEU A 116 -6.13 5.16 -6.34
CA LEU A 116 -6.11 4.18 -7.43
C LEU A 116 -5.71 2.81 -6.85
N ASP A 117 -6.51 1.77 -7.16
CA ASP A 117 -6.22 0.37 -6.83
C ASP A 117 -5.85 -0.38 -8.12
N ASP A 118 -4.54 -0.57 -8.37
CA ASP A 118 -4.05 -1.30 -9.54
C ASP A 118 -2.62 -1.82 -9.33
N ILE A 119 -2.06 -2.51 -10.34
CA ILE A 119 -0.74 -3.13 -10.31
C ILE A 119 0.33 -2.13 -10.75
N VAL A 120 1.49 -2.18 -10.10
CA VAL A 120 2.68 -1.41 -10.50
C VAL A 120 3.41 -2.11 -11.63
N TYR A 121 3.49 -1.47 -12.79
CA TYR A 121 4.11 -2.03 -14.00
C TYR A 121 5.49 -1.47 -14.31
N VAL A 122 5.75 -0.21 -14.00
CA VAL A 122 7.00 0.48 -14.33
C VAL A 122 7.40 1.40 -13.18
N CYS A 123 8.68 1.42 -12.84
CA CYS A 123 9.28 2.34 -11.88
C CYS A 123 10.61 2.85 -12.46
N GLY A 124 10.61 4.07 -12.98
CA GLY A 124 11.74 4.58 -13.72
C GLY A 124 12.10 3.69 -14.90
N THR A 125 13.33 3.24 -14.96
CA THR A 125 13.81 2.32 -16.03
C THR A 125 13.42 0.86 -15.81
N ARG A 126 12.96 0.50 -14.61
CA ARG A 126 12.57 -0.88 -14.25
C ARG A 126 11.15 -1.17 -14.70
N THR A 127 10.96 -2.29 -15.35
CA THR A 127 9.67 -2.70 -15.92
C THR A 127 9.33 -4.12 -15.52
N LEU A 128 8.02 -4.39 -15.37
CA LEU A 128 7.53 -5.72 -14.98
C LEU A 128 7.64 -6.74 -16.14
N ASP A 129 7.48 -6.28 -17.38
CA ASP A 129 7.31 -7.10 -18.58
C ASP A 129 8.38 -6.88 -19.66
N GLY A 130 9.43 -6.10 -19.36
CA GLY A 130 10.47 -5.73 -20.33
C GLY A 130 10.04 -4.66 -21.33
N SER A 131 8.88 -4.04 -21.15
CA SER A 131 8.43 -2.90 -21.97
C SER A 131 9.29 -1.65 -21.72
N GLY A 132 9.06 -0.57 -22.47
CA GLY A 132 9.83 0.67 -22.32
C GLY A 132 9.70 1.28 -20.93
N GLY A 133 10.83 1.70 -20.35
CA GLY A 133 10.88 2.40 -19.07
C GLY A 133 10.36 3.84 -19.15
N LEU A 134 10.29 4.48 -18.01
CA LEU A 134 9.93 5.88 -17.80
C LEU A 134 11.15 6.68 -17.30
N SER A 135 10.97 7.97 -17.03
CA SER A 135 11.97 8.78 -16.32
C SER A 135 12.20 8.25 -14.90
N ALA A 136 13.35 8.51 -14.31
CA ALA A 136 13.74 7.93 -13.00
C ALA A 136 12.80 8.28 -11.85
N ASP A 137 12.10 9.42 -11.98
CA ASP A 137 11.12 9.97 -11.03
C ASP A 137 9.66 9.66 -11.38
N GLU A 138 9.44 8.70 -12.32
CA GLU A 138 8.08 8.32 -12.75
C GLU A 138 7.77 6.86 -12.42
N VAL A 139 6.49 6.61 -12.13
CA VAL A 139 5.92 5.29 -11.88
C VAL A 139 4.65 5.08 -12.68
N ARG A 140 4.44 3.89 -13.25
CA ARG A 140 3.18 3.50 -13.92
C ARG A 140 2.44 2.47 -13.08
N ILE A 141 1.20 2.84 -12.69
CA ILE A 141 0.27 2.00 -11.93
C ILE A 141 -0.98 1.81 -12.80
N GLY A 142 -1.27 0.57 -13.18
CA GLY A 142 -2.28 0.30 -14.18
C GLY A 142 -1.95 0.98 -15.52
N SER A 143 -2.87 1.79 -16.00
CA SER A 143 -2.73 2.60 -17.22
C SER A 143 -2.24 4.04 -16.98
N TYR A 144 -2.04 4.45 -15.74
CA TYR A 144 -1.69 5.81 -15.35
C TYR A 144 -0.21 5.93 -15.00
N SER A 145 0.40 7.05 -15.40
CA SER A 145 1.79 7.39 -15.03
C SER A 145 1.77 8.58 -14.08
N PHE A 146 2.59 8.53 -13.05
CA PHE A 146 2.69 9.54 -12.00
C PHE A 146 4.14 9.95 -11.81
N SER A 147 4.40 11.21 -11.52
CA SER A 147 5.66 11.64 -10.94
C SER A 147 5.71 11.26 -9.46
N THR A 148 6.89 10.99 -8.91
CA THR A 148 7.04 10.62 -7.50
C THR A 148 8.41 10.93 -6.93
N ASP A 149 8.41 11.39 -5.67
CA ASP A 149 9.62 11.52 -4.84
C ASP A 149 9.80 10.32 -3.89
N ILE A 150 8.92 9.31 -3.98
CA ILE A 150 8.98 8.13 -3.11
C ILE A 150 10.19 7.30 -3.53
N LYS A 151 11.15 7.17 -2.61
CA LYS A 151 12.29 6.29 -2.80
C LYS A 151 11.83 4.84 -2.73
N ASP A 152 12.55 3.98 -3.43
CA ASP A 152 12.29 2.53 -3.42
C ASP A 152 10.90 2.09 -3.90
N VAL A 153 10.18 2.94 -4.67
CA VAL A 153 8.88 2.60 -5.27
C VAL A 153 8.97 1.34 -6.15
N TYR A 154 10.15 1.04 -6.69
CA TYR A 154 10.42 -0.17 -7.48
C TYR A 154 10.18 -1.48 -6.72
N ARG A 155 10.19 -1.45 -5.37
CA ARG A 155 9.89 -2.63 -4.54
C ARG A 155 8.45 -3.10 -4.69
N TYR A 156 7.58 -2.26 -5.23
CA TYR A 156 6.19 -2.59 -5.51
C TYR A 156 5.94 -3.13 -6.92
N LEU A 157 6.97 -3.32 -7.76
CA LEU A 157 6.79 -3.92 -9.08
C LEU A 157 6.08 -5.28 -8.98
N GLY A 158 4.97 -5.43 -9.70
CA GLY A 158 4.12 -6.62 -9.70
C GLY A 158 3.11 -6.68 -8.55
N TYR A 159 3.21 -5.82 -7.54
CA TYR A 159 2.19 -5.72 -6.50
C TYR A 159 0.97 -4.94 -6.99
N ARG A 160 -0.20 -5.37 -6.58
CA ARG A 160 -1.38 -4.53 -6.53
C ARG A 160 -1.25 -3.57 -5.36
N VAL A 161 -1.53 -2.31 -5.56
CA VAL A 161 -1.31 -1.26 -4.57
C VAL A 161 -2.53 -0.36 -4.44
N ASN A 162 -2.68 0.27 -3.27
CA ASN A 162 -3.49 1.46 -3.10
C ASN A 162 -2.55 2.65 -3.27
N ALA A 163 -2.72 3.40 -4.34
CA ALA A 163 -1.95 4.59 -4.66
C ALA A 163 -2.76 5.84 -4.36
N PHE A 164 -2.12 6.86 -3.77
CA PHE A 164 -2.72 8.15 -3.42
C PHE A 164 -1.96 9.24 -4.16
N TYR A 165 -2.65 9.95 -5.04
CA TYR A 165 -2.03 10.96 -5.91
C TYR A 165 -2.82 12.26 -5.96
N VAL A 166 -2.13 13.37 -6.18
CA VAL A 166 -2.75 14.67 -6.39
C VAL A 166 -3.25 14.75 -7.83
N GLU A 167 -4.53 15.09 -8.01
CA GLU A 167 -5.18 15.15 -9.32
C GLU A 167 -4.54 16.19 -10.26
N ASP A 168 -4.20 17.37 -9.70
CA ASP A 168 -3.81 18.54 -10.51
C ASP A 168 -2.44 18.38 -11.20
N ASP A 169 -1.50 17.66 -10.59
CA ASP A 169 -0.12 17.49 -11.08
C ASP A 169 0.29 16.02 -11.27
N GLU A 170 -0.65 15.10 -11.11
CA GLU A 170 -0.43 13.65 -11.22
C GLU A 170 0.76 13.15 -10.38
N THR A 171 0.97 13.75 -9.19
CA THR A 171 2.04 13.37 -8.28
C THR A 171 1.59 12.31 -7.30
N LEU A 172 2.26 11.16 -7.30
CA LEU A 172 2.06 10.10 -6.31
C LEU A 172 2.62 10.54 -4.95
N LYS A 173 1.78 10.61 -3.93
CA LYS A 173 2.15 11.03 -2.57
C LYS A 173 2.37 9.88 -1.61
N PHE A 174 1.60 8.79 -1.79
CA PHE A 174 1.70 7.62 -0.95
C PHE A 174 1.31 6.36 -1.72
N ILE A 175 1.90 5.25 -1.35
CA ILE A 175 1.64 3.93 -1.94
C ILE A 175 1.75 2.86 -0.86
N GLU A 176 0.82 1.93 -0.84
CA GLU A 176 0.83 0.78 0.06
C GLU A 176 0.37 -0.49 -0.66
N PRO A 177 0.86 -1.68 -0.27
CA PRO A 177 0.36 -2.93 -0.84
C PRO A 177 -1.12 -3.11 -0.55
N ASN A 178 -1.89 -3.48 -1.57
CA ASN A 178 -3.30 -3.83 -1.39
C ASN A 178 -3.43 -5.20 -0.69
N GLN A 179 -4.46 -5.35 0.15
CA GLN A 179 -4.73 -6.59 0.89
C GLN A 179 -5.09 -7.80 0.00
N LYS A 180 -5.38 -7.57 -1.28
CA LYS A 180 -5.63 -8.65 -2.26
C LYS A 180 -4.37 -9.39 -2.67
N ASN A 181 -3.18 -8.82 -2.44
CA ASN A 181 -1.95 -9.55 -2.71
C ASN A 181 -1.83 -10.76 -1.79
N ASN A 182 -1.55 -11.92 -2.38
CA ASN A 182 -1.05 -13.07 -1.64
C ASN A 182 0.44 -13.22 -1.98
N VAL A 183 1.30 -13.05 -0.97
CA VAL A 183 2.74 -12.99 -1.16
C VAL A 183 3.41 -14.12 -0.39
N LEU A 184 4.27 -14.85 -1.08
CA LEU A 184 5.17 -15.83 -0.48
C LEU A 184 6.60 -15.34 -0.62
N SER A 185 7.23 -15.01 0.49
CA SER A 185 8.66 -14.69 0.56
C SER A 185 9.42 -15.86 1.17
N LEU A 186 10.49 -16.27 0.51
CA LEU A 186 11.33 -17.41 0.89
C LEU A 186 12.78 -16.95 0.96
N GLU A 187 13.37 -17.04 2.14
CA GLU A 187 14.82 -16.89 2.33
C GLU A 187 15.56 -18.12 1.77
N GLN A 188 16.85 -17.97 1.46
CA GLN A 188 17.70 -18.99 0.87
C GLN A 188 17.58 -20.36 1.55
N ASP A 189 17.65 -20.37 2.88
CA ASP A 189 17.63 -21.60 3.69
C ASP A 189 16.31 -22.38 3.58
N LEU A 190 15.24 -21.74 3.12
CA LEU A 190 13.94 -22.37 2.92
C LEU A 190 13.78 -22.95 1.51
N ILE A 191 14.62 -22.60 0.56
CA ILE A 191 14.55 -23.08 -0.82
C ILE A 191 15.25 -24.43 -0.90
N SER A 192 14.51 -25.48 -1.26
CA SER A 192 15.01 -26.85 -1.37
C SER A 192 15.53 -27.16 -2.78
N ASP A 193 14.76 -26.80 -3.82
CA ASP A 193 15.10 -27.08 -5.21
C ASP A 193 14.25 -26.24 -6.18
N PHE A 194 14.75 -26.07 -7.40
CA PHE A 194 14.01 -25.49 -8.52
C PHE A 194 14.38 -26.23 -9.81
N ASP A 195 13.39 -26.75 -10.54
CA ASP A 195 13.59 -27.52 -11.78
C ASP A 195 13.32 -26.72 -13.07
N GLY A 196 13.17 -25.39 -12.96
CA GLY A 196 12.79 -24.50 -14.05
C GLY A 196 11.29 -24.19 -14.13
N SER A 197 10.46 -24.95 -13.42
CA SER A 197 9.01 -24.76 -13.37
C SER A 197 8.39 -24.94 -12.00
N VAL A 198 8.98 -25.80 -11.16
CA VAL A 198 8.48 -26.10 -9.82
C VAL A 198 9.50 -25.68 -8.78
N LEU A 199 9.09 -24.75 -7.93
CA LEU A 199 9.83 -24.32 -6.76
C LEU A 199 9.47 -25.24 -5.58
N LYS A 200 10.48 -25.85 -4.96
CA LYS A 200 10.34 -26.67 -3.76
C LYS A 200 10.92 -25.92 -2.57
N TYR A 201 10.19 -25.91 -1.47
CA TYR A 201 10.59 -25.14 -0.30
C TYR A 201 10.04 -25.71 1.00
N TYR A 202 10.60 -25.29 2.12
CA TYR A 202 10.10 -25.57 3.46
C TYR A 202 9.37 -24.32 4.00
N LYS A 203 8.29 -24.53 4.75
CA LYS A 203 7.50 -23.41 5.29
C LYS A 203 8.26 -22.64 6.39
N ASN A 204 9.14 -23.32 7.09
CA ASN A 204 10.06 -22.78 8.11
C ASN A 204 11.17 -23.81 8.36
N GLU A 205 12.25 -23.40 9.01
CA GLU A 205 13.42 -24.22 9.30
C GLU A 205 13.12 -25.51 10.12
N THR A 206 12.03 -25.52 10.87
CA THR A 206 11.65 -26.65 11.74
C THR A 206 10.71 -27.66 11.09
N THR A 207 10.19 -27.35 9.90
CA THR A 207 9.20 -28.20 9.22
C THR A 207 9.89 -29.13 8.21
N ASN A 208 9.82 -30.45 8.43
CA ASN A 208 10.33 -31.44 7.47
C ASN A 208 9.38 -31.71 6.29
N SER A 209 8.32 -30.94 6.12
CA SER A 209 7.36 -31.10 5.03
C SER A 209 7.66 -30.14 3.90
N GLU A 210 8.24 -30.65 2.84
CA GLU A 210 8.50 -29.91 1.59
C GLU A 210 7.17 -29.50 0.94
N LYS A 211 7.10 -28.25 0.52
CA LYS A 211 6.02 -27.67 -0.28
C LYS A 211 6.47 -27.50 -1.73
N LYS A 212 5.52 -27.35 -2.62
CA LYS A 212 5.78 -27.17 -4.06
C LYS A 212 4.85 -26.13 -4.62
N GLU A 213 5.43 -25.19 -5.35
CA GLU A 213 4.68 -24.20 -6.15
C GLU A 213 5.08 -24.34 -7.61
N THR A 214 4.08 -24.44 -8.48
CA THR A 214 4.31 -24.50 -9.92
C THR A 214 4.19 -23.08 -10.49
N LEU A 215 5.28 -22.58 -11.04
CA LEU A 215 5.31 -21.24 -11.64
C LEU A 215 4.71 -21.29 -13.06
N PRO A 216 3.69 -20.46 -13.35
CA PRO A 216 3.12 -20.35 -14.68
C PRO A 216 4.18 -19.95 -15.72
N LYS A 217 4.06 -20.42 -16.97
CA LYS A 217 4.98 -20.03 -18.04
C LYS A 217 4.93 -18.53 -18.36
N THR A 218 3.77 -17.93 -18.11
CA THR A 218 3.50 -16.50 -18.35
C THR A 218 3.84 -15.61 -17.19
N ILE A 219 4.45 -16.15 -16.11
CA ILE A 219 4.82 -15.38 -14.94
C ILE A 219 5.84 -14.28 -15.28
N ASN A 220 5.65 -13.09 -14.75
CA ASN A 220 6.63 -12.03 -14.85
C ASN A 220 7.86 -12.38 -13.99
N ARG A 221 9.05 -12.18 -14.55
CA ARG A 221 10.32 -12.56 -13.90
C ARG A 221 11.17 -11.33 -13.64
N LEU A 222 11.51 -11.14 -12.39
CA LEU A 222 12.38 -10.05 -11.96
C LEU A 222 13.63 -10.60 -11.26
N TYR A 223 14.76 -10.01 -11.55
CA TYR A 223 16.01 -10.23 -10.83
C TYR A 223 16.49 -8.90 -10.25
N ASN A 224 16.55 -8.80 -8.94
CA ASN A 224 16.78 -7.53 -8.22
C ASN A 224 15.88 -6.40 -8.75
N TYR A 225 14.57 -6.71 -8.90
CA TYR A 225 13.53 -5.81 -9.43
C TYR A 225 13.73 -5.37 -10.90
N ASN A 226 14.61 -6.01 -11.65
CA ASN A 226 14.76 -5.78 -13.08
C ASN A 226 14.18 -6.96 -13.86
N TYR A 227 13.48 -6.67 -14.95
CA TYR A 227 12.92 -7.70 -15.82
C TYR A 227 14.00 -8.62 -16.39
N VAL A 228 13.73 -9.92 -16.37
CA VAL A 228 14.51 -10.94 -17.06
C VAL A 228 13.59 -11.88 -17.84
N ALA A 229 14.00 -12.28 -19.05
CA ALA A 229 13.17 -13.16 -19.87
C ALA A 229 13.10 -14.59 -19.31
N GLU A 230 14.22 -15.06 -18.75
CA GLU A 230 14.35 -16.40 -18.18
C GLU A 230 15.30 -16.33 -16.98
N TYR A 231 15.15 -17.27 -16.02
CA TYR A 231 16.12 -17.52 -14.97
C TYR A 231 17.00 -18.70 -15.34
N ASP A 232 18.29 -18.64 -14.98
CA ASP A 232 19.04 -19.85 -14.71
C ASP A 232 18.48 -20.51 -13.44
N THR A 233 18.43 -21.85 -13.40
CA THR A 233 18.01 -22.61 -12.20
C THR A 233 18.86 -22.25 -10.99
N GLU A 234 20.14 -21.94 -11.20
CA GLU A 234 21.08 -21.53 -10.17
C GLU A 234 20.78 -20.13 -9.61
N ASP A 235 20.15 -19.25 -10.38
CA ASP A 235 19.75 -17.93 -9.86
C ASP A 235 18.76 -18.04 -8.70
N ILE A 236 17.78 -18.95 -8.82
CA ILE A 236 16.80 -19.20 -7.78
C ILE A 236 17.40 -19.98 -6.61
N LYS A 237 18.24 -21.00 -6.89
CA LYS A 237 18.85 -21.82 -5.83
C LYS A 237 19.85 -21.05 -4.98
N ASN A 238 20.49 -20.02 -5.55
CA ASN A 238 21.46 -19.17 -4.86
C ASN A 238 20.88 -17.79 -4.52
N ALA A 239 19.57 -17.60 -4.60
CA ALA A 239 18.91 -16.37 -4.20
C ALA A 239 19.00 -16.18 -2.69
N ASP A 240 19.22 -14.95 -2.24
CA ASP A 240 19.09 -14.60 -0.82
C ASP A 240 17.61 -14.59 -0.41
N GLU A 241 16.74 -14.17 -1.34
CA GLU A 241 15.29 -14.18 -1.17
C GLU A 241 14.59 -14.41 -2.51
N VAL A 242 13.49 -15.18 -2.49
CA VAL A 242 12.57 -15.32 -3.63
C VAL A 242 11.18 -14.87 -3.20
N ILE A 243 10.64 -13.86 -3.87
CA ILE A 243 9.32 -13.31 -3.60
C ILE A 243 8.38 -13.72 -4.73
N LEU A 244 7.31 -14.45 -4.39
CA LEU A 244 6.22 -14.77 -5.30
C LEU A 244 5.01 -13.90 -4.96
N ILE A 245 4.41 -13.27 -5.97
CA ILE A 245 3.29 -12.34 -5.82
C ILE A 245 2.12 -12.84 -6.67
N ASP A 246 0.99 -13.10 -6.02
CA ASP A 246 -0.33 -13.26 -6.62
C ASP A 246 -1.09 -11.95 -6.32
N SER A 247 -1.16 -11.10 -7.31
CA SER A 247 -1.63 -9.71 -7.18
C SER A 247 -3.15 -9.57 -7.17
N ASN A 248 -3.87 -10.64 -7.50
CA ASN A 248 -5.33 -10.67 -7.60
C ASN A 248 -5.98 -11.70 -6.66
N ASN A 249 -5.15 -12.49 -5.95
CA ASN A 249 -5.55 -13.56 -5.04
C ASN A 249 -6.41 -14.64 -5.71
N ASP A 250 -6.05 -15.01 -6.95
CA ASP A 250 -6.71 -16.11 -7.68
C ASP A 250 -6.06 -17.49 -7.45
N GLY A 251 -4.99 -17.52 -6.67
CA GLY A 251 -4.23 -18.71 -6.30
C GLY A 251 -3.13 -19.06 -7.32
N MET A 252 -2.83 -18.19 -8.28
CA MET A 252 -1.69 -18.32 -9.21
C MET A 252 -0.77 -17.12 -9.07
N TYR A 253 0.52 -17.37 -8.98
CA TYR A 253 1.50 -16.28 -8.90
C TYR A 253 1.68 -15.60 -10.26
N ASP A 254 1.56 -14.27 -10.26
CA ASP A 254 1.69 -13.40 -11.44
C ASP A 254 3.13 -12.93 -11.65
N THR A 255 3.88 -12.81 -10.55
CA THR A 255 5.25 -12.28 -10.55
C THR A 255 6.13 -13.10 -9.62
N VAL A 256 7.37 -13.31 -10.05
CA VAL A 256 8.46 -13.81 -9.21
C VAL A 256 9.62 -12.82 -9.26
N ASN A 257 10.13 -12.44 -8.09
CA ASN A 257 11.32 -11.62 -7.98
C ASN A 257 12.41 -12.39 -7.23
N VAL A 258 13.52 -12.60 -7.88
CA VAL A 258 14.72 -13.22 -7.30
C VAL A 258 15.63 -12.10 -6.81
N ILE A 259 15.90 -12.08 -5.52
CA ILE A 259 16.79 -11.09 -4.90
C ILE A 259 18.10 -11.78 -4.56
N ARG A 260 19.18 -11.18 -5.00
CA ARG A 260 20.53 -11.59 -4.65
C ARG A 260 21.34 -10.39 -4.26
N GLU A 261 21.70 -10.31 -3.01
CA GLU A 261 22.55 -9.25 -2.48
C GLU A 261 24.02 -9.66 -2.64
N ALA A 262 24.84 -8.76 -3.14
CA ALA A 262 26.27 -8.95 -3.19
C ALA A 262 26.95 -7.93 -2.28
N ILE A 263 27.67 -8.42 -1.25
CA ILE A 263 28.49 -7.57 -0.38
C ILE A 263 29.84 -7.42 -1.02
N TYR A 264 30.20 -6.16 -1.35
CA TYR A 264 31.51 -5.82 -1.89
C TYR A 264 32.35 -5.12 -0.85
N CYS A 265 33.57 -5.64 -0.63
CA CYS A 265 34.57 -4.97 0.15
C CYS A 265 35.50 -4.21 -0.82
N ILE A 266 35.28 -2.92 -0.98
CA ILE A 266 35.98 -2.11 -1.99
C ILE A 266 37.46 -2.04 -1.62
N ASN A 267 38.31 -2.59 -2.48
CA ASN A 267 39.77 -2.49 -2.42
C ASN A 267 40.29 -1.28 -3.21
N GLN A 268 39.74 -1.04 -4.38
CA GLN A 268 40.20 0.01 -5.28
C GLN A 268 39.06 0.61 -6.09
N LEU A 269 39.07 1.93 -6.22
CA LEU A 269 38.26 2.67 -7.18
C LEU A 269 39.19 3.21 -8.29
N THR A 270 38.89 2.88 -9.55
CA THR A 270 39.56 3.47 -10.71
C THR A 270 38.62 4.48 -11.38
N PRO A 271 38.80 5.80 -11.09
CA PRO A 271 37.91 6.84 -11.61
C PRO A 271 37.87 6.92 -13.15
N TYR A 272 39.00 6.62 -13.82
CA TYR A 272 39.08 6.63 -15.29
C TYR A 272 38.28 5.49 -15.95
N GLU A 273 38.17 4.36 -15.28
CA GLU A 273 37.42 3.19 -15.77
C GLU A 273 35.99 3.15 -15.21
N ASN A 274 35.72 4.06 -14.28
CA ASN A 274 34.46 4.12 -13.54
C ASN A 274 34.10 2.75 -12.92
N THR A 275 35.11 2.08 -12.30
CA THR A 275 35.03 0.69 -11.86
C THR A 275 35.48 0.54 -10.42
N LEU A 276 34.69 -0.22 -9.65
CA LEU A 276 35.01 -0.69 -8.31
C LEU A 276 35.60 -2.09 -8.37
N TYR A 277 36.70 -2.31 -7.69
CA TYR A 277 37.32 -3.63 -7.51
C TYR A 277 37.12 -4.09 -6.07
N ASP A 278 36.70 -5.34 -5.93
CA ASP A 278 36.50 -5.98 -4.63
C ASP A 278 37.80 -6.54 -4.05
N TYR A 279 37.92 -6.50 -2.73
CA TYR A 279 39.09 -7.05 -2.02
C TYR A 279 39.19 -8.57 -2.12
N TYR A 280 38.07 -9.28 -2.20
CA TYR A 280 37.98 -10.73 -2.23
C TYR A 280 37.87 -11.30 -3.67
N ASN A 281 38.26 -10.51 -4.69
CA ASN A 281 38.21 -10.89 -6.10
C ASN A 281 36.81 -11.24 -6.66
N GLN A 282 35.76 -10.66 -6.07
CA GLN A 282 34.45 -10.63 -6.71
C GLN A 282 34.54 -9.91 -8.07
N PRO A 283 33.64 -10.16 -9.01
CA PRO A 283 33.60 -9.42 -10.27
C PRO A 283 33.59 -7.91 -10.04
N SER A 284 34.39 -7.16 -10.79
CA SER A 284 34.39 -5.70 -10.71
C SER A 284 33.01 -5.12 -11.11
N ILE A 285 32.59 -4.05 -10.44
CA ILE A 285 31.35 -3.34 -10.74
C ILE A 285 31.68 -2.04 -11.44
N LYS A 286 31.04 -1.76 -12.57
CA LYS A 286 31.07 -0.42 -13.15
C LYS A 286 30.10 0.48 -12.40
N LEU A 287 30.57 1.69 -12.05
CA LEU A 287 29.72 2.64 -11.30
C LEU A 287 28.44 3.04 -12.07
N ASN A 288 28.53 3.08 -13.40
CA ASN A 288 27.35 3.34 -14.25
C ASN A 288 26.27 2.27 -14.12
N ASP A 289 26.61 1.06 -13.65
CA ASP A 289 25.66 -0.02 -13.45
C ASP A 289 24.96 0.07 -12.07
N LEU A 290 25.42 0.99 -11.19
CA LEU A 290 24.86 1.25 -9.87
C LEU A 290 23.86 2.43 -9.85
N GLU A 291 23.77 3.20 -10.94
CA GLU A 291 22.88 4.38 -11.05
C GLU A 291 21.50 4.06 -11.63
N THR A 292 21.07 2.80 -11.57
CA THR A 292 19.77 2.40 -12.14
C THR A 292 18.76 2.04 -11.05
#